data_d9ec694c38ac3b7eb94614c93f68d88b
#
_entry.id   d9ec694c38ac3b7eb94614c93f68d88b
#
_cell.length_a   1.000
_cell.length_b   1.000
_cell.length_c   1.000
_cell.angle_alpha   90.00
_cell.angle_beta   90.00
_cell.angle_gamma   90.00
#
_symmetry.space_group_name_H-M   'P 1'
#
loop_
_entity.id
_entity.type
_entity.pdbx_description
1 polymer ?
#
loop_
_entity_poly.entity_id
_entity_poly.type
_entity_poly.pdbx_seq_one_letter_code
_entity_poly.pdbx_strand_id
1 'polypeptide(L)'
;MHVHSIAMSAEDLERYETEIELQLYRKYRDVLPMFSYVVETERRFYLTNSVKMDVKSDDGAVYFELELQDAWVWDMYRPARFVANVRVVTFKDVNIEELAGKDL
;
A
#
# COMPACT_ATOMS: atom_id res chain seq x y z
N MET A 1 16.59 32.21 -2.78
CA MET A 1 15.88 31.79 -2.29
C MET A 1 15.40 31.87 -1.46
N HIS A 2 15.00 31.78 -1.46
CA HIS A 2 14.53 31.82 -0.56
C HIS A 2 14.08 30.90 0.11
N VAL A 3 14.53 30.88 0.20
CA VAL A 3 14.25 29.99 1.27
C VAL A 3 12.82 30.04 1.73
N HIS A 4 12.21 31.07 1.43
CA HIS A 4 10.82 31.18 1.79
C HIS A 4 9.98 30.09 1.10
N SER A 5 10.52 29.49 0.05
CA SER A 5 9.85 28.37 -0.57
C SER A 5 9.73 27.17 0.37
N ILE A 6 10.55 27.18 1.41
CA ILE A 6 10.54 26.12 2.40
C ILE A 6 9.63 26.47 3.56
N ALA A 7 9.30 27.74 3.69
CA ALA A 7 8.49 28.21 4.79
C ALA A 7 7.00 28.03 4.49
N MET A 8 6.64 26.78 4.19
CA MET A 8 5.27 26.42 3.99
C MET A 8 4.54 26.38 5.33
N SER A 9 3.38 26.99 5.42
CA SER A 9 2.59 26.94 6.65
C SER A 9 2.03 25.53 6.85
N ALA A 10 1.62 25.19 8.06
CA ALA A 10 0.99 23.91 8.34
C ALA A 10 -0.27 23.71 7.49
N GLU A 11 -1.02 24.79 7.28
CA GLU A 11 -2.23 24.75 6.48
C GLU A 11 -1.93 24.45 5.00
N ASP A 12 -0.88 25.04 4.46
CA ASP A 12 -0.45 24.79 3.09
C ASP A 12 0.06 23.35 2.92
N LEU A 13 0.76 22.85 3.90
CA LEU A 13 1.26 21.49 3.89
C LEU A 13 0.10 20.47 3.89
N GLU A 14 -0.89 20.69 4.76
CA GLU A 14 -2.06 19.83 4.82
C GLU A 14 -2.82 19.81 3.49
N ARG A 15 -2.95 20.95 2.85
CA ARG A 15 -3.61 21.04 1.55
C ARG A 15 -2.85 20.26 0.49
N TYR A 16 -1.55 20.41 0.47
CA TYR A 16 -0.69 19.70 -0.47
C TYR A 16 -0.81 18.17 -0.29
N GLU A 17 -0.74 17.69 0.94
CA GLU A 17 -0.86 16.28 1.24
C GLU A 17 -2.24 15.74 0.87
N THR A 18 -3.28 16.51 1.14
CA THR A 18 -4.66 16.14 0.78
C THR A 18 -4.81 16.00 -0.73
N GLU A 19 -4.22 16.90 -1.50
CA GLU A 19 -4.28 16.83 -2.96
C GLU A 19 -3.56 15.60 -3.49
N ILE A 20 -2.42 15.26 -2.92
CA ILE A 20 -1.67 14.08 -3.30
C ILE A 20 -2.46 12.82 -2.96
N GLU A 21 -3.06 12.76 -1.78
CA GLU A 21 -3.89 11.63 -1.38
C GLU A 21 -5.10 11.47 -2.30
N LEU A 22 -5.72 12.56 -2.69
CA LEU A 22 -6.86 12.51 -3.59
C LEU A 22 -6.47 11.97 -4.97
N GLN A 23 -5.31 12.37 -5.49
CA GLN A 23 -4.80 11.84 -6.74
C GLN A 23 -4.50 10.34 -6.61
N LEU A 24 -3.93 9.94 -5.50
CA LEU A 24 -3.63 8.54 -5.24
C LEU A 24 -4.92 7.71 -5.14
N TYR A 25 -5.93 8.24 -4.48
CA TYR A 25 -7.24 7.59 -4.39
C TYR A 25 -7.87 7.38 -5.76
N ARG A 26 -7.75 8.36 -6.65
CA ARG A 26 -8.26 8.23 -8.01
C ARG A 26 -7.54 7.13 -8.77
N LYS A 27 -6.23 7.05 -8.62
CA LYS A 27 -5.42 5.98 -9.22
C LYS A 27 -5.80 4.62 -8.65
N TYR A 28 -5.96 4.53 -7.35
CA TYR A 28 -6.41 3.32 -6.69
C TYR A 28 -7.76 2.85 -7.25
N ARG A 29 -8.72 3.74 -7.37
CA ARG A 29 -10.03 3.42 -7.92
C ARG A 29 -9.93 2.90 -9.35
N ASP A 30 -9.03 3.46 -10.15
CA ASP A 30 -8.85 3.05 -11.55
C ASP A 30 -8.19 1.68 -11.66
N VAL A 31 -7.28 1.34 -10.76
CA VAL A 31 -6.57 0.06 -10.81
C VAL A 31 -7.26 -1.06 -10.04
N LEU A 32 -8.14 -0.73 -9.12
CA LEU A 32 -8.81 -1.71 -8.26
C LEU A 32 -9.42 -2.89 -9.05
N PRO A 33 -10.12 -2.69 -10.18
CA PRO A 33 -10.69 -3.81 -10.93
C PRO A 33 -9.68 -4.78 -11.51
N MET A 34 -8.41 -4.41 -11.54
CA MET A 34 -7.34 -5.25 -12.10
C MET A 34 -6.83 -6.30 -11.11
N PHE A 35 -7.25 -6.21 -9.84
CA PHE A 35 -6.67 -7.01 -8.78
C PHE A 35 -7.71 -7.90 -8.08
N SER A 36 -7.21 -9.00 -7.50
CA SER A 36 -8.05 -10.00 -6.85
C SER A 36 -8.09 -9.86 -5.33
N TYR A 37 -7.09 -9.25 -4.74
CA TYR A 37 -6.96 -9.18 -3.28
C TYR A 37 -6.53 -7.81 -2.81
N VAL A 38 -7.02 -7.45 -1.64
CA VAL A 38 -6.53 -6.33 -0.86
C VAL A 38 -5.75 -6.90 0.32
N VAL A 39 -4.54 -6.39 0.52
CA VAL A 39 -3.70 -6.77 1.65
C VAL A 39 -3.38 -5.52 2.44
N GLU A 40 -3.72 -5.53 3.71
CA GLU A 40 -3.47 -4.41 4.61
C GLU A 40 -2.57 -4.85 5.74
N THR A 41 -1.48 -4.12 5.93
CA THR A 41 -0.60 -4.29 7.07
C THR A 41 -0.61 -3.00 7.89
N GLU A 42 0.06 -3.00 9.03
CA GLU A 42 0.18 -1.79 9.83
C GLU A 42 0.77 -0.62 9.07
N ARG A 43 1.65 -0.90 8.11
CA ARG A 43 2.39 0.14 7.40
C ARG A 43 1.79 0.53 6.07
N ARG A 44 1.24 -0.44 5.34
CA ARG A 44 0.89 -0.24 3.94
C ARG A 44 -0.33 -1.02 3.55
N PHE A 45 -0.84 -0.60 2.45
CA PHE A 45 -1.99 -1.18 1.79
C PHE A 45 -1.56 -1.60 0.39
N TYR A 46 -1.95 -2.80 -0.02
CA TYR A 46 -1.59 -3.35 -1.32
C TYR A 46 -2.81 -3.90 -2.02
N LEU A 47 -2.82 -3.76 -3.34
CA LEU A 47 -3.66 -4.58 -4.21
C LEU A 47 -2.74 -5.60 -4.85
N THR A 48 -3.22 -6.83 -5.04
CA THR A 48 -2.39 -7.87 -5.63
C THR A 48 -3.25 -8.95 -6.28
N ASN A 49 -2.65 -9.72 -7.17
CA ASN A 49 -3.33 -10.85 -7.80
C ASN A 49 -2.97 -12.18 -7.16
N SER A 50 -1.95 -12.22 -6.33
CA SER A 50 -1.56 -13.45 -5.66
C SER A 50 -0.98 -13.14 -4.28
N VAL A 51 -1.43 -13.87 -3.28
CA VAL A 51 -0.96 -13.74 -1.90
C VAL A 51 -0.57 -15.10 -1.39
N LYS A 52 0.67 -15.20 -0.91
CA LYS A 52 1.12 -16.37 -0.17
C LYS A 52 1.57 -15.89 1.20
N MET A 53 0.99 -16.46 2.26
CA MET A 53 1.31 -16.06 3.61
C MET A 53 1.84 -17.25 4.39
N ASP A 54 2.98 -17.06 5.02
CA ASP A 54 3.57 -18.03 5.93
C ASP A 54 3.67 -17.42 7.32
N VAL A 55 3.36 -18.22 8.33
CA VAL A 55 3.57 -17.85 9.72
C VAL A 55 4.91 -18.42 10.14
N LYS A 56 5.78 -17.55 10.64
CA LYS A 56 7.14 -17.93 11.03
C LYS A 56 7.42 -17.56 12.47
N SER A 57 8.43 -18.16 13.01
CA SER A 57 8.86 -17.89 14.38
C SER A 57 10.37 -17.75 14.41
N ASP A 58 10.83 -16.73 15.09
CA ASP A 58 12.25 -16.50 15.29
C ASP A 58 12.45 -16.15 16.77
N ASP A 59 13.18 -17.01 17.47
CA ASP A 59 13.51 -16.85 18.89
C ASP A 59 12.27 -16.55 19.75
N GLY A 60 11.17 -17.24 19.48
CA GLY A 60 9.92 -17.08 20.21
C GLY A 60 9.01 -15.98 19.73
N ALA A 61 9.47 -15.15 18.82
CA ALA A 61 8.64 -14.10 18.21
C ALA A 61 7.96 -14.64 16.96
N VAL A 62 6.66 -14.50 16.90
CA VAL A 62 5.86 -14.93 15.73
C VAL A 62 5.70 -13.76 14.78
N TYR A 63 5.89 -14.01 13.50
CA TYR A 63 5.70 -13.01 12.49
C TYR A 63 5.12 -13.61 11.20
N PHE A 64 4.64 -12.75 10.33
CA PHE A 64 4.07 -13.14 9.05
C PHE A 64 4.99 -12.73 7.92
N GLU A 65 5.18 -13.64 6.97
CA GLU A 65 5.87 -13.34 5.73
C GLU A 65 4.90 -13.53 4.58
N LEU A 66 4.72 -12.48 3.79
CA LEU A 66 3.83 -12.52 2.64
C LEU A 66 4.64 -12.34 1.37
N GLU A 67 4.23 -13.09 0.35
CA GLU A 67 4.73 -12.89 -1.01
C GLU A 67 3.56 -12.48 -1.87
N LEU A 68 3.65 -11.30 -2.46
CA LEU A 68 2.63 -10.75 -3.33
C LEU A 68 3.16 -10.71 -4.75
N GLN A 69 2.35 -11.12 -5.71
CA GLN A 69 2.70 -11.02 -7.12
C GLN A 69 1.74 -10.07 -7.81
N ASP A 70 2.28 -9.31 -8.75
CA ASP A 70 1.55 -8.30 -9.48
C ASP A 70 0.82 -7.39 -8.51
N ALA A 71 1.57 -6.60 -7.78
CA ALA A 71 1.04 -5.76 -6.72
C ALA A 71 1.02 -4.29 -7.12
N TRP A 72 0.09 -3.57 -6.54
CA TRP A 72 0.02 -2.11 -6.57
C TRP A 72 0.09 -1.63 -5.12
N VAL A 73 1.04 -0.74 -4.84
CA VAL A 73 1.32 -0.30 -3.47
C VAL A 73 0.71 1.08 -3.23
N TRP A 74 -0.10 1.18 -2.20
CA TRP A 74 -0.61 2.48 -1.77
C TRP A 74 0.50 3.18 -0.99
N ASP A 75 1.20 4.07 -1.67
CA ASP A 75 2.26 4.86 -1.09
C ASP A 75 2.34 6.16 -1.88
N MET A 76 1.96 7.26 -1.27
CA MET A 76 1.86 8.53 -1.99
C MET A 76 3.20 9.12 -2.41
N TYR A 77 4.28 8.65 -1.80
CA TYR A 77 5.61 9.14 -2.11
C TYR A 77 6.37 8.25 -3.08
N ARG A 78 5.76 7.15 -3.49
CA ARG A 78 6.41 6.19 -4.37
C ARG A 78 6.13 6.53 -5.83
N PRO A 79 7.18 6.74 -6.67
CA PRO A 79 6.95 7.07 -8.07
C PRO A 79 6.42 5.89 -8.89
N ALA A 80 6.85 4.68 -8.58
CA ALA A 80 6.38 3.47 -9.27
C ALA A 80 5.59 2.62 -8.29
N ARG A 81 4.29 2.47 -8.52
CA ARG A 81 3.41 1.73 -7.62
C ARG A 81 3.12 0.31 -8.06
N PHE A 82 3.33 0.00 -9.34
CA PHE A 82 3.19 -1.38 -9.81
C PHE A 82 4.51 -2.12 -9.57
N VAL A 83 4.43 -3.23 -8.88
CA VAL A 83 5.59 -4.03 -8.52
C VAL A 83 5.30 -5.49 -8.83
N ALA A 84 6.17 -6.14 -9.58
CA ALA A 84 5.94 -7.53 -9.99
C ALA A 84 5.94 -8.49 -8.81
N ASN A 85 6.82 -8.29 -7.86
CA ASN A 85 6.93 -9.13 -6.68
C ASN A 85 7.22 -8.28 -5.45
N VAL A 86 6.50 -8.54 -4.38
CA VAL A 86 6.72 -7.86 -3.10
C VAL A 86 6.81 -8.89 -2.00
N ARG A 87 7.81 -8.77 -1.16
CA ARG A 87 7.94 -9.56 0.04
C ARG A 87 7.71 -8.65 1.24
N VAL A 88 6.76 -9.02 2.07
CA VAL A 88 6.39 -8.25 3.25
C VAL A 88 6.63 -9.09 4.49
N VAL A 89 7.31 -8.52 5.47
CA VAL A 89 7.51 -9.15 6.77
C VAL A 89 6.91 -8.24 7.81
N THR A 90 6.04 -8.78 8.65
CA THR A 90 5.38 -7.99 9.68
C THR A 90 5.15 -8.82 10.94
N PHE A 91 5.36 -8.19 12.09
CA PHE A 91 5.05 -8.76 13.41
C PHE A 91 3.65 -8.40 13.87
N LYS A 92 2.95 -7.58 13.12
CA LYS A 92 1.60 -7.11 13.41
C LYS A 92 0.58 -7.85 12.57
N ASP A 93 -0.67 -7.57 12.83
CA ASP A 93 -1.77 -8.20 12.11
C ASP A 93 -1.76 -7.87 10.62
N VAL A 94 -2.23 -8.83 9.84
CA VAL A 94 -2.40 -8.68 8.41
C VAL A 94 -3.87 -8.94 8.10
N ASN A 95 -4.47 -8.06 7.31
CA ASN A 95 -5.81 -8.25 6.81
C ASN A 95 -5.75 -8.52 5.32
N ILE A 96 -6.34 -9.63 4.89
CA ILE A 96 -6.39 -10.01 3.48
C ILE A 96 -7.84 -10.18 3.11
N GLU A 97 -8.28 -9.46 2.09
CA GLU A 97 -9.64 -9.55 1.59
C GLU A 97 -9.63 -9.91 0.12
N GLU A 98 -10.48 -10.85 -0.25
CA GLU A 98 -10.72 -11.16 -1.64
C GLU A 98 -11.74 -10.17 -2.19
N LEU A 99 -11.43 -9.60 -3.34
CA LEU A 99 -12.30 -8.61 -3.97
C LEU A 99 -13.46 -9.30 -4.65
N ALA A 100 -14.66 -9.02 -4.17
CA ALA A 100 -15.87 -9.59 -4.71
C ALA A 100 -16.24 -8.94 -6.05
N GLY A 101 -16.96 -9.69 -6.88
CA GLY A 101 -17.49 -9.16 -8.13
C GLY A 101 -16.52 -9.11 -9.28
N LYS A 102 -15.29 -9.54 -9.07
CA LYS A 102 -14.29 -9.53 -10.12
C LYS A 102 -14.59 -10.54 -11.22
N ASP A 103 -15.29 -11.56 -10.90
CA ASP A 103 -15.64 -12.64 -11.83
C ASP A 103 -16.82 -12.34 -12.72
N LEU A 104 -17.40 -11.20 -12.55
CA LEU A 104 -18.59 -10.80 -13.30
C LEU A 104 -18.31 -10.35 -14.72
#